data_22dac28f13ccb1b88decdc302fc58c05
#
_entry.id   22dac28f13ccb1b88decdc302fc58c05
#
_cell.length_a   1.000
_cell.length_b   1.000
_cell.length_c   1.000
_cell.angle_alpha   90.00
_cell.angle_beta   90.00
_cell.angle_gamma   90.00
#
_symmetry.space_group_name_H-M   'P 1'
#
loop_
_entity.id
_entity.type
_entity.pdbx_description
1 polymer ?
#
loop_
_entity_poly.entity_id
_entity_poly.type
_entity_poly.pdbx_seq_one_letter_code
_entity_poly.pdbx_strand_id
1 'polypeptide(L)'
;MFKRNTIRIMIEFKKYSSIENSFYKDYVNDVREQVSSDVKWVVQEKVHGTNTSFLCDGHDVKFAKRTSILAEDENFYDYHEILEQYHDKVLSLFRRLCRTHEGVKSISIFGELFGGA
;
A
#
# COMPACT_ATOMS: atom_id res chain seq x y z
N MET A 1 26.14 -14.33 27.76
CA MET A 1 25.51 -13.17 27.10
C MET A 1 24.71 -13.63 25.92
N PHE A 2 23.41 -13.64 26.07
CA PHE A 2 22.53 -14.18 25.04
C PHE A 2 22.34 -13.12 23.96
N LYS A 3 22.85 -13.39 22.76
CA LYS A 3 22.42 -12.62 21.58
C LYS A 3 20.95 -12.94 21.34
N ARG A 4 20.09 -11.98 21.58
CA ARG A 4 18.73 -12.07 21.05
C ARG A 4 18.83 -12.07 19.54
N ASN A 5 18.62 -13.23 18.94
CA ASN A 5 18.31 -13.30 17.52
C ASN A 5 16.93 -12.69 17.33
N THR A 6 16.89 -11.38 17.26
CA THR A 6 15.68 -10.70 16.80
C THR A 6 15.59 -11.01 15.33
N ILE A 7 14.73 -11.95 14.95
CA ILE A 7 14.37 -12.15 13.56
C ILE A 7 13.66 -10.87 13.14
N ARG A 8 14.42 -9.97 12.52
CA ARG A 8 13.85 -8.76 11.94
C ARG A 8 13.14 -9.17 10.68
N ILE A 9 11.82 -8.96 10.64
CA ILE A 9 11.05 -9.15 9.41
C ILE A 9 11.48 -8.03 8.46
N MET A 10 12.10 -8.42 7.35
CA MET A 10 12.47 -7.46 6.32
C MET A 10 11.21 -7.05 5.56
N ILE A 11 11.09 -5.75 5.31
CA ILE A 11 10.03 -5.21 4.47
C ILE A 11 10.23 -5.69 3.04
N GLU A 12 9.27 -6.43 2.52
CA GLU A 12 9.25 -6.87 1.13
C GLU A 12 8.39 -5.94 0.28
N PHE A 13 8.91 -5.60 -0.89
CA PHE A 13 8.15 -4.84 -1.87
C PHE A 13 7.02 -5.68 -2.45
N LYS A 14 5.83 -5.09 -2.50
CA LYS A 14 4.67 -5.69 -3.19
C LYS A 14 4.16 -4.73 -4.25
N LYS A 15 4.02 -5.23 -5.45
CA LYS A 15 3.45 -4.47 -6.56
C LYS A 15 1.93 -4.36 -6.41
N TYR A 16 1.39 -3.18 -6.70
CA TYR A 16 -0.06 -3.00 -6.76
C TYR A 16 -0.68 -3.86 -7.86
N SER A 17 -1.78 -4.52 -7.54
CA SER A 17 -2.51 -5.36 -8.50
C SER A 17 -3.07 -4.53 -9.64
N SER A 18 -3.06 -5.09 -10.84
CA SER A 18 -3.66 -4.44 -12.00
C SER A 18 -5.17 -4.28 -11.83
N ILE A 19 -5.68 -3.13 -12.25
CA ILE A 19 -7.11 -2.85 -12.31
C ILE A 19 -7.58 -3.11 -13.74
N GLU A 20 -8.56 -4.00 -13.89
CA GLU A 20 -9.10 -4.33 -15.20
C GLU A 20 -10.10 -3.29 -15.69
N ASN A 21 -10.18 -3.15 -17.01
CA ASN A 21 -11.13 -2.24 -17.63
C ASN A 21 -12.51 -2.89 -17.75
N SER A 22 -13.53 -2.08 -17.51
CA SER A 22 -14.94 -2.53 -17.59
C SER A 22 -15.41 -2.91 -18.98
N PHE A 23 -14.63 -2.65 -20.03
CA PHE A 23 -14.99 -3.08 -21.39
C PHE A 23 -14.58 -4.54 -21.68
N TYR A 24 -13.82 -5.19 -20.82
CA TYR A 24 -13.55 -6.63 -20.94
C TYR A 24 -14.75 -7.43 -20.43
N LYS A 25 -15.48 -8.04 -21.36
CA LYS A 25 -16.74 -8.76 -21.05
C LYS A 25 -16.55 -9.92 -20.09
N ASP A 26 -15.49 -10.68 -20.26
CA ASP A 26 -15.21 -11.84 -19.40
C ASP A 26 -14.97 -11.41 -17.96
N TYR A 27 -14.21 -10.32 -17.77
CA TYR A 27 -13.99 -9.76 -16.45
C TYR A 27 -15.28 -9.27 -15.80
N VAL A 28 -16.13 -8.54 -16.55
CA VAL A 28 -17.41 -8.06 -16.03
C VAL A 28 -18.35 -9.22 -15.66
N ASN A 29 -18.36 -10.27 -16.45
CA ASN A 29 -19.17 -11.47 -16.15
C ASN A 29 -18.68 -12.19 -14.90
N ASP A 30 -17.36 -12.34 -14.73
CA ASP A 30 -16.78 -12.92 -13.51
C ASP A 30 -17.14 -12.11 -12.27
N VAL A 31 -17.09 -10.78 -12.35
CA VAL A 31 -17.51 -9.92 -11.25
C VAL A 31 -18.98 -10.10 -10.92
N ARG A 32 -19.85 -10.17 -11.93
CA ARG A 32 -21.29 -10.38 -11.73
C ARG A 32 -21.60 -11.71 -11.05
N GLU A 33 -20.84 -12.75 -11.34
CA GLU A 33 -21.01 -14.07 -10.74
C GLU A 33 -20.56 -14.10 -9.27
N GLN A 34 -19.55 -13.30 -8.91
CA GLN A 34 -18.95 -13.33 -7.58
C GLN A 34 -19.58 -12.37 -6.59
N VAL A 35 -20.30 -11.34 -7.04
CA VAL A 35 -20.91 -10.35 -6.16
C VAL A 35 -22.42 -10.56 -6.07
N SER A 36 -22.99 -10.24 -4.90
CA SER A 36 -24.42 -10.32 -4.72
C SER A 36 -25.14 -9.15 -5.39
N SER A 37 -26.42 -9.31 -5.70
CA SER A 37 -27.23 -8.29 -6.37
C SER A 37 -27.48 -7.03 -5.54
N ASP A 38 -27.25 -7.09 -4.24
CA ASP A 38 -27.42 -5.96 -3.30
C ASP A 38 -26.13 -5.18 -3.02
N VAL A 39 -25.03 -5.53 -3.71
CA VAL A 39 -23.77 -4.79 -3.61
C VAL A 39 -23.95 -3.36 -4.12
N LYS A 40 -23.48 -2.43 -3.31
CA LYS A 40 -23.45 -1.01 -3.72
C LYS A 40 -22.17 -0.71 -4.48
N TRP A 41 -22.32 -0.07 -5.61
CA TRP A 41 -21.20 0.35 -6.45
C TRP A 41 -20.90 1.83 -6.22
N VAL A 42 -19.62 2.18 -6.16
CA VAL A 42 -19.16 3.55 -6.07
C VAL A 42 -18.41 3.90 -7.34
N VAL A 43 -18.81 5.00 -7.96
CA VAL A 43 -18.14 5.55 -9.14
C VAL A 43 -17.39 6.81 -8.71
N GLN A 44 -16.10 6.83 -8.99
CA GLN A 44 -15.21 7.94 -8.60
C GLN A 44 -14.38 8.37 -9.80
N GLU A 45 -13.96 9.63 -9.79
CA GLU A 45 -12.92 10.09 -10.69
C GLU A 45 -11.63 9.36 -10.41
N LYS A 46 -10.97 8.88 -11.45
CA LYS A 46 -9.63 8.30 -11.33
C LYS A 46 -8.61 9.44 -11.40
N VAL A 47 -7.96 9.75 -10.30
CA VAL A 47 -6.90 10.75 -10.28
C VAL A 47 -5.71 10.29 -11.12
N HIS A 48 -5.10 11.24 -11.81
CA HIS A 48 -3.92 11.01 -12.63
C HIS A 48 -2.68 11.44 -11.88
N GLY A 49 -1.88 10.46 -11.49
CA GLY A 49 -0.66 10.67 -10.75
C GLY A 49 0.29 9.49 -10.91
N THR A 50 0.97 9.14 -9.85
CA THR A 50 1.88 8.00 -9.84
C THR A 50 1.54 7.06 -8.69
N ASN A 51 1.59 5.76 -8.96
CA ASN A 51 1.35 4.75 -7.94
C ASN A 51 2.48 4.75 -6.92
N THR A 52 2.11 4.80 -5.65
CA THR A 52 3.04 4.78 -4.53
C THR A 52 2.51 3.88 -3.42
N SER A 53 3.38 3.51 -2.49
CA SER A 53 2.97 2.76 -1.32
C SER A 53 3.84 3.07 -0.11
N PHE A 54 3.21 2.96 1.07
CA PHE A 54 3.91 2.85 2.34
C PHE A 54 4.01 1.39 2.72
N LEU A 55 5.17 0.98 3.18
CA LEU A 55 5.45 -0.39 3.62
C LEU A 55 5.91 -0.33 5.07
N CYS A 56 5.28 -1.11 5.94
CA CYS A 56 5.56 -1.09 7.37
C CYS A 56 5.60 -2.50 7.94
N ASP A 57 6.64 -2.79 8.74
CA ASP A 57 6.79 -4.05 9.47
C ASP A 57 6.61 -3.88 11.00
N GLY A 58 6.14 -2.72 11.43
CA GLY A 58 5.98 -2.38 12.84
C GLY A 58 7.18 -1.66 13.45
N HIS A 59 8.32 -1.66 12.78
CA HIS A 59 9.55 -0.96 13.19
C HIS A 59 9.91 0.14 12.20
N ASP A 60 10.01 -0.22 10.94
CA ASP A 60 10.37 0.69 9.86
C ASP A 60 9.16 1.01 8.98
N VAL A 61 9.18 2.21 8.42
CA VAL A 61 8.24 2.62 7.38
C VAL A 61 9.07 3.03 6.17
N LYS A 62 8.81 2.39 5.04
CA LYS A 62 9.45 2.70 3.76
C LYS A 62 8.43 3.18 2.76
N PHE A 63 8.89 3.91 1.77
CA PHE A 63 8.08 4.42 0.68
C PHE A 63 8.53 3.79 -0.63
N ALA A 64 7.58 3.41 -1.46
CA ALA A 64 7.86 2.76 -2.73
C ALA A 64 7.18 3.49 -3.88
N LYS A 65 7.85 3.52 -5.01
CA LYS A 65 7.26 3.81 -6.30
C LYS A 65 6.64 2.55 -6.89
N ARG A 66 6.07 2.64 -8.07
CA ARG A 66 5.36 1.52 -8.71
C ARG A 66 6.19 0.23 -8.83
N THR A 67 7.49 0.35 -9.01
CA THR A 67 8.37 -0.77 -9.36
C THR A 67 9.29 -1.23 -8.25
N SER A 68 9.55 -0.39 -7.24
CA SER A 68 10.52 -0.72 -6.19
C SER A 68 10.44 0.21 -4.99
N ILE A 69 11.00 -0.24 -3.88
CA ILE A 69 11.24 0.60 -2.71
C ILE A 69 12.26 1.69 -3.08
N LEU A 70 11.99 2.91 -2.65
CA LEU A 70 12.87 4.04 -2.87
C LEU A 70 14.05 3.99 -1.89
N ALA A 71 15.26 4.16 -2.41
CA ALA A 71 16.45 4.33 -1.59
C ALA A 71 16.50 5.76 -1.02
N GLU A 72 17.21 5.94 0.08
CA GLU A 72 17.30 7.26 0.76
C GLU A 72 17.88 8.37 -0.13
N ASP A 73 18.73 8.01 -1.07
CA ASP A 73 19.37 8.92 -2.01
C ASP A 73 18.60 9.13 -3.33
N GLU A 74 17.49 8.42 -3.52
CA GLU A 74 16.65 8.62 -4.69
C GLU A 74 15.84 9.92 -4.58
N ASN A 75 15.83 10.68 -5.67
CA ASN A 75 14.95 11.83 -5.80
C ASN A 75 13.68 11.45 -6.52
N PHE A 76 12.56 11.50 -5.80
CA PHE A 76 11.24 11.12 -6.32
C PHE A 76 10.17 12.00 -5.68
N TYR A 77 9.79 13.07 -6.36
CA TYR A 77 8.68 13.96 -5.97
C TYR A 77 8.68 14.36 -4.49
N ASP A 78 9.84 14.66 -3.92
CA ASP A 78 10.01 15.04 -2.51
C ASP A 78 9.39 14.04 -1.52
N TYR A 79 9.49 12.76 -1.83
CA TYR A 79 8.85 11.69 -1.05
C TYR A 79 9.29 11.66 0.42
N HIS A 80 10.47 12.19 0.74
CA HIS A 80 10.94 12.25 2.13
C HIS A 80 10.01 13.06 3.03
N GLU A 81 9.48 14.17 2.52
CA GLU A 81 8.51 14.98 3.25
C GLU A 81 7.21 14.23 3.49
N ILE A 82 6.75 13.51 2.48
CA ILE A 82 5.53 12.68 2.58
C ILE A 82 5.73 11.55 3.57
N LEU A 83 6.86 10.86 3.49
CA LEU A 83 7.21 9.78 4.40
C LEU A 83 7.28 10.28 5.85
N GLU A 84 7.92 11.41 6.09
CA GLU A 84 8.01 12.03 7.41
C GLU A 84 6.63 12.41 7.95
N GLN A 85 5.80 13.02 7.11
CA GLN A 85 4.47 13.45 7.49
C GLN A 85 3.57 12.30 7.93
N TYR A 86 3.66 11.14 7.29
CA TYR A 86 2.76 10.02 7.52
C TYR A 86 3.39 8.87 8.32
N HIS A 87 4.67 8.95 8.63
CA HIS A 87 5.40 7.89 9.33
C HIS A 87 4.69 7.37 10.57
N ASP A 88 4.32 8.24 11.49
CA ASP A 88 3.68 7.84 12.75
C ASP A 88 2.26 7.34 12.54
N LYS A 89 1.55 7.88 11.56
CA LYS A 89 0.22 7.42 11.20
C LYS A 89 0.23 6.00 10.64
N VAL A 90 1.23 5.68 9.83
CA VAL A 90 1.42 4.34 9.27
C VAL A 90 1.74 3.34 10.38
N LEU A 91 2.63 3.68 11.30
CA LEU A 91 2.93 2.85 12.46
C LEU A 91 1.70 2.63 13.35
N SER A 92 0.93 3.68 13.57
CA SER A 92 -0.31 3.60 14.35
C SER A 92 -1.33 2.67 13.69
N LEU A 93 -1.50 2.76 12.38
CA LEU A 93 -2.36 1.86 11.62
C LEU A 93 -1.88 0.40 11.72
N PHE A 94 -0.59 0.17 11.59
CA PHE A 94 -0.01 -1.17 11.75
C PHE A 94 -0.39 -1.77 13.10
N ARG A 95 -0.17 -1.03 14.19
CA ARG A 95 -0.50 -1.49 15.55
C ARG A 95 -1.99 -1.78 15.71
N ARG A 96 -2.83 -0.95 15.13
CA ARG A 96 -4.28 -1.15 15.15
C ARG A 96 -4.69 -2.42 14.41
N LEU A 97 -4.12 -2.67 13.24
CA LEU A 97 -4.40 -3.88 12.47
C LEU A 97 -3.90 -5.14 13.17
N CYS A 98 -2.77 -5.08 13.87
CA CYS A 98 -2.28 -6.18 14.68
C CYS A 98 -3.23 -6.55 15.82
N ARG A 99 -3.97 -5.60 16.37
CA ARG A 99 -4.97 -5.86 17.43
C ARG A 99 -6.26 -6.46 16.89
N THR A 100 -6.61 -6.19 15.65
CA THR A 100 -7.87 -6.62 15.04
C THR A 100 -7.74 -7.85 14.14
N HIS A 101 -6.52 -8.17 13.73
CA HIS A 101 -6.22 -9.29 12.83
C HIS A 101 -5.01 -10.07 13.35
N GLU A 102 -5.15 -11.38 13.46
CA GLU A 102 -4.06 -12.24 13.89
C GLU A 102 -3.00 -12.39 12.79
N GLY A 103 -1.73 -12.47 13.22
CA GLY A 103 -0.64 -12.84 12.35
C GLY A 103 -0.18 -11.76 11.38
N VAL A 104 -0.58 -10.51 11.58
CA VAL A 104 -0.09 -9.40 10.75
C VAL A 104 1.39 -9.16 11.03
N LYS A 105 2.24 -9.33 10.01
CA LYS A 105 3.69 -9.13 10.10
C LYS A 105 4.14 -7.88 9.38
N SER A 106 3.43 -7.49 8.34
CA SER A 106 3.69 -6.28 7.56
C SER A 106 2.41 -5.78 6.91
N ILE A 107 2.40 -4.50 6.56
CA ILE A 107 1.31 -3.90 5.79
C ILE A 107 1.87 -3.12 4.62
N SER A 108 1.09 -3.04 3.56
CA SER A 108 1.35 -2.18 2.40
C SER A 108 0.14 -1.30 2.18
N ILE A 109 0.34 0.00 2.15
CA ILE A 109 -0.73 0.98 1.90
C ILE A 109 -0.48 1.60 0.55
N PHE A 110 -1.34 1.27 -0.40
CA PHE A 110 -1.22 1.78 -1.77
C PHE A 110 -2.02 3.05 -1.96
N GLY A 111 -1.49 3.94 -2.77
CA GLY A 111 -2.14 5.19 -3.08
C GLY A 111 -1.60 5.82 -4.36
N GLU A 112 -2.25 6.88 -4.77
CA GLU A 112 -1.85 7.66 -5.92
C GLU A 112 -1.29 8.99 -5.44
N LEU A 113 -0.05 9.28 -5.80
CA LEU A 113 0.57 10.58 -5.54
C LEU A 113 0.25 11.50 -6.72
N PHE A 114 -0.46 12.58 -6.45
CA PHE A 114 -0.90 13.52 -7.46
C PHE A 114 -0.88 14.95 -6.93
N GLY A 115 -1.07 15.91 -7.83
CA GLY A 115 -1.02 17.31 -7.50
C GLY A 115 0.33 17.93 -7.90
N GLY A 116 0.61 19.07 -7.34
CA GLY A 116 1.78 19.85 -7.66
C GLY A 116 1.47 21.02 -8.59
N ALA A 117 2.44 21.87 -8.73
CA ALA A 117 2.33 23.08 -9.55
C ALA A 117 2.49 22.78 -11.03
#